data_2c5c6727ed45e9d7d27ead4f2c98ff05
#
_entry.id   2c5c6727ed45e9d7d27ead4f2c98ff05
#
_cell.length_a   1.000
_cell.length_b   1.000
_cell.length_c   1.000
_cell.angle_alpha   90.00
_cell.angle_beta   90.00
_cell.angle_gamma   90.00
#
_symmetry.space_group_name_H-M   'P 1'
#
loop_
_entity.id
_entity.type
_entity.pdbx_description
1 polymer ?
#
loop_
_entity_poly.entity_id
_entity_poly.type
_entity_poly.pdbx_seq_one_letter_code
_entity_poly.pdbx_strand_id
1 'polypeptide(L)'
;PWAFDVARVFKYACPSHPVRRQVCIFDSRDVDLSPFGMIVDASGVYFHPEATNGLAGFAIPEEQPGVNFDYDGEAFFNERIWPALYERSSRFERLKHLTGWAGLYEVSPDESAIVGCVQTDEAGRQGTVFEAHSFSGHGVMHSYAAGRALAELLTHGKYDTLDFTPLNGHRFEENRLVREKLVI
;
A
#
# COMPACT_ATOMS: atom_id res chain seq x y z
N PRO A 1 -6.49 -7.14 -1.49
CA PRO A 1 -6.07 -7.75 -2.78
C PRO A 1 -7.22 -8.45 -3.52
N TRP A 2 -8.38 -8.67 -2.86
CA TRP A 2 -9.56 -9.32 -3.42
C TRP A 2 -10.77 -8.40 -3.58
N ALA A 3 -10.60 -7.07 -3.49
CA ALA A 3 -11.71 -6.13 -3.66
C ALA A 3 -12.36 -6.28 -5.04
N PHE A 4 -11.57 -6.55 -6.07
CA PHE A 4 -12.08 -6.82 -7.41
C PHE A 4 -13.07 -8.02 -7.44
N ASP A 5 -12.74 -9.12 -6.77
CA ASP A 5 -13.60 -10.32 -6.72
C ASP A 5 -14.85 -10.06 -5.88
N VAL A 6 -14.70 -9.36 -4.75
CA VAL A 6 -15.84 -8.96 -3.90
C VAL A 6 -16.78 -8.01 -4.65
N ALA A 7 -16.23 -7.02 -5.36
CA ALA A 7 -17.00 -6.07 -6.17
C ALA A 7 -17.91 -6.77 -7.20
N ARG A 8 -17.41 -7.85 -7.84
CA ARG A 8 -18.19 -8.65 -8.78
C ARG A 8 -19.44 -9.26 -8.17
N VAL A 9 -19.39 -9.66 -6.88
CA VAL A 9 -20.58 -10.17 -6.16
C VAL A 9 -21.64 -9.09 -6.03
N PHE A 10 -21.24 -7.83 -5.83
CA PHE A 10 -22.13 -6.68 -5.75
C PHE A 10 -22.39 -6.01 -7.10
N LYS A 11 -21.88 -6.58 -8.20
CA LYS A 11 -22.12 -6.16 -9.59
C LYS A 11 -21.65 -4.72 -9.89
N TYR A 12 -20.54 -4.29 -9.29
CA TYR A 12 -19.90 -3.03 -9.69
C TYR A 12 -18.46 -3.26 -10.16
N ALA A 13 -17.93 -2.29 -10.90
CA ALA A 13 -16.58 -2.33 -11.42
C ALA A 13 -15.59 -1.79 -10.36
N CYS A 14 -14.66 -2.63 -9.94
CA CYS A 14 -13.53 -2.20 -9.11
C CYS A 14 -12.28 -2.14 -9.99
N PRO A 15 -11.63 -0.98 -10.13
CA PRO A 15 -10.48 -0.83 -11.02
C PRO A 15 -9.17 -1.29 -10.39
N SER A 16 -9.20 -1.74 -9.14
CA SER A 16 -8.01 -2.14 -8.40
C SER A 16 -7.55 -3.54 -8.74
N HIS A 17 -6.27 -3.78 -8.55
CA HIS A 17 -5.67 -5.09 -8.80
C HIS A 17 -4.61 -5.43 -7.74
N PRO A 18 -4.39 -6.72 -7.45
CA PRO A 18 -3.30 -7.13 -6.57
C PRO A 18 -1.95 -6.95 -7.27
N VAL A 19 -0.95 -6.53 -6.51
CA VAL A 19 0.44 -6.44 -6.96
C VAL A 19 1.33 -7.01 -5.88
N ARG A 20 2.27 -7.87 -6.26
CA ARG A 20 3.25 -8.45 -5.35
C ARG A 20 4.11 -7.35 -4.74
N ARG A 21 4.37 -7.49 -3.45
CA ARG A 21 5.38 -6.71 -2.72
C ARG A 21 6.24 -7.65 -1.90
N GLN A 22 7.52 -7.39 -1.90
CA GLN A 22 8.49 -8.23 -1.23
C GLN A 22 9.18 -7.46 -0.11
N VAL A 23 9.42 -8.15 1.00
CA VAL A 23 10.22 -7.64 2.10
C VAL A 23 11.24 -8.69 2.51
N CYS A 24 12.38 -8.23 2.99
CA CYS A 24 13.42 -9.11 3.50
C CYS A 24 13.89 -8.70 4.89
N ILE A 25 14.32 -9.67 5.65
CA ILE A 25 15.04 -9.50 6.91
C ILE A 25 16.54 -9.66 6.62
N PHE A 26 17.33 -8.75 7.13
CA PHE A 26 18.77 -8.75 6.99
C PHE A 26 19.49 -8.57 8.34
N ASP A 27 20.62 -9.21 8.48
CA ASP A 27 21.51 -9.06 9.64
C ASP A 27 22.22 -7.70 9.56
N SER A 28 22.02 -6.88 10.58
CA SER A 28 22.60 -5.53 10.71
C SER A 28 23.57 -5.41 11.86
N ARG A 29 24.22 -6.52 12.28
CA ARG A 29 25.08 -6.59 13.48
C ARG A 29 26.15 -5.51 13.57
N ASP A 30 26.62 -5.00 12.44
CA ASP A 30 27.63 -3.95 12.38
C ASP A 30 27.02 -2.53 12.35
N VAL A 31 25.68 -2.44 12.31
CA VAL A 31 24.95 -1.17 12.27
C VAL A 31 23.76 -1.24 13.23
N ASP A 32 23.82 -0.48 14.29
CA ASP A 32 22.68 -0.35 15.20
C ASP A 32 21.58 0.48 14.56
N LEU A 33 20.47 -0.17 14.21
CA LEU A 33 19.28 0.46 13.65
C LEU A 33 18.27 0.86 14.72
N SER A 34 18.44 0.42 15.96
CA SER A 34 17.45 0.61 17.04
C SER A 34 17.06 2.07 17.33
N PRO A 35 17.93 3.09 17.12
CA PRO A 35 17.54 4.49 17.32
C PRO A 35 16.62 5.05 16.22
N PHE A 36 16.45 4.34 15.13
CA PHE A 36 15.71 4.84 13.96
C PHE A 36 14.30 4.25 13.91
N GLY A 37 13.37 5.03 13.37
CA GLY A 37 12.08 4.54 12.89
C GLY A 37 12.19 3.98 11.48
N MET A 38 11.08 3.96 10.75
CA MET A 38 11.09 3.64 9.33
C MET A 38 11.81 4.76 8.55
N ILE A 39 12.74 4.37 7.72
CA ILE A 39 13.45 5.24 6.78
C ILE A 39 13.00 4.86 5.38
N VAL A 40 12.59 5.86 4.60
CA VAL A 40 12.30 5.73 3.18
C VAL A 40 13.40 6.48 2.43
N ASP A 41 14.20 5.75 1.68
CA ASP A 41 15.30 6.31 0.91
C ASP A 41 14.82 6.88 -0.43
N ALA A 42 15.59 7.82 -0.99
CA ALA A 42 15.29 8.41 -2.30
C ALA A 42 15.30 7.38 -3.46
N SER A 43 15.94 6.22 -3.27
CA SER A 43 15.86 5.08 -4.20
C SER A 43 14.50 4.38 -4.21
N GLY A 44 13.63 4.66 -3.23
CA GLY A 44 12.38 3.93 -2.98
C GLY A 44 12.55 2.73 -2.05
N VAL A 45 13.77 2.35 -1.69
CA VAL A 45 13.99 1.33 -0.66
C VAL A 45 13.60 1.91 0.69
N TYR A 46 12.78 1.18 1.44
CA TYR A 46 12.47 1.51 2.82
C TYR A 46 13.01 0.42 3.75
N PHE A 47 13.36 0.83 4.96
CA PHE A 47 13.81 -0.11 5.98
C PHE A 47 13.56 0.41 7.39
N HIS A 48 13.51 -0.48 8.35
CA HIS A 48 13.39 -0.17 9.78
C HIS A 48 14.02 -1.27 10.63
N PRO A 49 14.31 -1.00 11.92
CA PRO A 49 14.73 -2.04 12.84
C PRO A 49 13.61 -3.07 13.03
N GLU A 50 13.98 -4.35 13.03
CA GLU A 50 13.10 -5.48 13.31
C GLU A 50 13.77 -6.41 14.32
N ALA A 51 13.41 -6.26 15.60
CA ALA A 51 14.12 -6.86 16.72
C ALA A 51 15.63 -6.51 16.70
N THR A 52 16.50 -7.50 16.52
CA THR A 52 17.96 -7.32 16.40
C THR A 52 18.45 -7.18 14.96
N ASN A 53 17.56 -7.18 14.00
CA ASN A 53 17.84 -7.17 12.57
C ASN A 53 17.27 -5.91 11.92
N GLY A 54 17.41 -5.81 10.61
CA GLY A 54 16.67 -4.85 9.79
C GLY A 54 15.62 -5.57 8.93
N LEU A 55 14.49 -4.94 8.69
CA LEU A 55 13.54 -5.29 7.66
C LEU A 55 13.61 -4.23 6.56
N ALA A 56 13.64 -4.66 5.31
CA ALA A 56 13.60 -3.76 4.17
C ALA A 56 12.63 -4.25 3.10
N GLY A 57 12.11 -3.30 2.33
CA GLY A 57 11.29 -3.56 1.16
C GLY A 57 11.54 -2.55 0.05
N PHE A 58 11.02 -2.89 -1.12
CA PHE A 58 11.08 -2.06 -2.31
C PHE A 58 9.92 -2.41 -3.25
N ALA A 59 9.23 -1.39 -3.73
CA ALA A 59 8.20 -1.57 -4.75
C ALA A 59 8.86 -1.68 -6.12
N ILE A 60 8.95 -2.89 -6.67
CA ILE A 60 9.50 -3.11 -8.02
C ILE A 60 8.53 -2.49 -9.04
N PRO A 61 8.96 -1.47 -9.83
CA PRO A 61 8.05 -0.78 -10.75
C PRO A 61 7.48 -1.67 -11.86
N GLU A 62 8.24 -2.68 -12.28
CA GLU A 62 7.89 -3.60 -13.36
C GLU A 62 7.05 -4.79 -12.89
N GLU A 63 6.68 -4.84 -11.60
CA GLU A 63 5.90 -5.94 -11.05
C GLU A 63 4.52 -6.00 -11.71
N GLN A 64 4.19 -7.17 -12.26
CA GLN A 64 2.95 -7.34 -13.00
C GLN A 64 1.75 -7.49 -12.06
N PRO A 65 0.59 -6.91 -12.42
CA PRO A 65 -0.64 -7.17 -11.71
C PRO A 65 -0.98 -8.66 -11.66
N GLY A 66 -1.42 -9.14 -10.51
CA GLY A 66 -1.81 -10.53 -10.33
C GLY A 66 -1.55 -11.05 -8.92
N VAL A 67 -2.05 -12.24 -8.65
CA VAL A 67 -1.82 -12.93 -7.39
C VAL A 67 -0.52 -13.73 -7.52
N ASN A 68 0.53 -13.25 -6.85
CA ASN A 68 1.83 -13.90 -6.79
C ASN A 68 2.39 -13.75 -5.37
N PHE A 69 2.78 -14.86 -4.74
CA PHE A 69 3.39 -14.91 -3.42
C PHE A 69 4.82 -15.45 -3.47
N ASP A 70 5.39 -15.61 -4.66
CA ASP A 70 6.76 -16.07 -4.79
C ASP A 70 7.74 -15.01 -4.32
N TYR A 71 8.62 -15.41 -3.43
CA TYR A 71 9.69 -14.55 -2.92
C TYR A 71 10.98 -14.83 -3.69
N ASP A 72 11.60 -13.80 -4.26
CA ASP A 72 12.79 -13.92 -5.09
C ASP A 72 14.09 -14.20 -4.28
N GLY A 73 13.94 -14.34 -2.96
CA GLY A 73 15.03 -14.79 -2.09
C GLY A 73 16.19 -13.80 -2.00
N GLU A 74 17.38 -14.34 -2.03
CA GLU A 74 18.63 -13.55 -1.99
C GLU A 74 18.78 -12.59 -3.17
N ALA A 75 18.20 -12.90 -4.32
CA ALA A 75 18.27 -12.04 -5.50
C ALA A 75 17.59 -10.71 -5.23
N PHE A 76 16.40 -10.69 -4.60
CA PHE A 76 15.72 -9.46 -4.22
C PHE A 76 16.60 -8.58 -3.32
N PHE A 77 17.24 -9.18 -2.31
CA PHE A 77 18.14 -8.44 -1.41
C PHE A 77 19.37 -7.90 -2.14
N ASN A 78 20.08 -8.76 -2.88
CA ASN A 78 21.35 -8.42 -3.50
C ASN A 78 21.22 -7.44 -4.66
N GLU A 79 20.11 -7.48 -5.40
CA GLU A 79 19.92 -6.65 -6.58
C GLU A 79 19.17 -5.35 -6.31
N ARG A 80 18.31 -5.33 -5.27
CA ARG A 80 17.42 -4.18 -5.02
C ARG A 80 17.70 -3.47 -3.70
N ILE A 81 17.94 -4.21 -2.62
CA ILE A 81 18.03 -3.65 -1.27
C ILE A 81 19.47 -3.27 -0.92
N TRP A 82 20.37 -4.23 -0.94
CA TRP A 82 21.75 -4.01 -0.50
C TRP A 82 22.47 -2.88 -1.25
N PRO A 83 22.38 -2.74 -2.58
CA PRO A 83 23.08 -1.68 -3.30
C PRO A 83 22.62 -0.27 -2.87
N ALA A 84 21.31 -0.09 -2.69
CA ALA A 84 20.75 1.18 -2.25
C ALA A 84 21.21 1.57 -0.84
N LEU A 85 21.22 0.60 0.08
CA LEU A 85 21.70 0.82 1.44
C LEU A 85 23.20 1.10 1.49
N TYR A 86 24.01 0.34 0.74
CA TYR A 86 25.46 0.54 0.66
C TYR A 86 25.83 1.91 0.06
N GLU A 87 25.11 2.38 -0.93
CA GLU A 87 25.30 3.73 -1.49
C GLU A 87 25.10 4.83 -0.44
N ARG A 88 24.18 4.63 0.51
CA ARG A 88 23.97 5.58 1.61
C ARG A 88 25.04 5.57 2.66
N SER A 89 25.61 4.41 2.95
CA SER A 89 26.68 4.29 3.93
C SER A 89 27.48 3.02 3.73
N SER A 90 28.82 3.15 3.70
CA SER A 90 29.72 2.00 3.69
C SER A 90 29.57 1.08 4.91
N ARG A 91 28.92 1.55 5.99
CA ARG A 91 28.60 0.69 7.14
C ARG A 91 27.66 -0.46 6.78
N PHE A 92 26.89 -0.32 5.70
CA PHE A 92 25.99 -1.36 5.18
C PHE A 92 26.69 -2.39 4.27
N GLU A 93 28.02 -2.30 4.09
CA GLU A 93 28.79 -3.24 3.25
C GLU A 93 28.59 -4.71 3.64
N ARG A 94 28.49 -4.98 4.95
CA ARG A 94 28.50 -6.35 5.49
C ARG A 94 27.13 -6.89 5.85
N LEU A 95 26.07 -6.23 5.42
CA LEU A 95 24.70 -6.74 5.61
C LEU A 95 24.55 -8.12 4.95
N LYS A 96 23.74 -8.97 5.57
CA LYS A 96 23.46 -10.31 5.05
C LYS A 96 21.96 -10.56 5.02
N HIS A 97 21.50 -11.05 3.89
CA HIS A 97 20.15 -11.58 3.80
C HIS A 97 19.95 -12.74 4.77
N LEU A 98 18.84 -12.76 5.49
CA LEU A 98 18.45 -13.84 6.39
C LEU A 98 17.24 -14.60 5.86
N THR A 99 16.16 -13.90 5.59
CA THR A 99 14.89 -14.44 5.11
C THR A 99 14.05 -13.33 4.51
N GLY A 100 12.88 -13.66 4.02
CA GLY A 100 11.91 -12.70 3.53
C GLY A 100 10.64 -13.41 3.09
N TRP A 101 9.70 -12.62 2.62
CA TRP A 101 8.45 -13.13 2.06
C TRP A 101 7.86 -12.15 1.04
N ALA A 102 6.90 -12.63 0.28
CA ALA A 102 6.07 -11.81 -0.57
C ALA A 102 4.65 -11.72 -0.03
N GLY A 103 4.01 -10.59 -0.25
CA GLY A 103 2.62 -10.32 0.04
C GLY A 103 1.96 -9.59 -1.12
N LEU A 104 0.70 -9.22 -0.97
CA LEU A 104 -0.02 -8.48 -1.99
C LEU A 104 -0.45 -7.13 -1.46
N TYR A 105 -0.13 -6.09 -2.19
CA TYR A 105 -0.85 -4.82 -2.11
C TYR A 105 -2.07 -4.89 -3.03
N GLU A 106 -3.05 -4.05 -2.76
CA GLU A 106 -4.15 -3.77 -3.65
C GLU A 106 -4.00 -2.34 -4.14
N VAL A 107 -3.76 -2.21 -5.44
CA VAL A 107 -3.37 -0.95 -6.06
C VAL A 107 -4.50 -0.44 -6.95
N SER A 108 -4.89 0.80 -6.75
CA SER A 108 -5.82 1.52 -7.62
C SER A 108 -5.07 2.22 -8.76
N PRO A 109 -5.74 2.64 -9.84
CA PRO A 109 -5.10 3.28 -10.99
C PRO A 109 -4.39 4.60 -10.68
N ASP A 110 -4.73 5.27 -9.59
CA ASP A 110 -4.13 6.51 -9.13
C ASP A 110 -3.34 6.35 -7.81
N GLU A 111 -3.18 5.09 -7.37
CA GLU A 111 -2.45 4.72 -6.17
C GLU A 111 -3.01 5.28 -4.86
N SER A 112 -4.22 5.87 -4.93
CA SER A 112 -4.94 6.39 -3.77
C SER A 112 -6.09 5.48 -3.36
N ALA A 113 -6.42 5.48 -2.07
CA ALA A 113 -7.49 4.67 -1.51
C ALA A 113 -8.84 4.90 -2.22
N ILE A 114 -9.68 3.88 -2.20
CA ILE A 114 -11.08 3.97 -2.61
C ILE A 114 -11.94 3.88 -1.37
N VAL A 115 -12.65 4.96 -1.04
CA VAL A 115 -13.47 5.04 0.18
C VAL A 115 -14.77 5.77 -0.14
N GLY A 116 -15.91 5.15 0.17
CA GLY A 116 -17.20 5.81 -0.02
C GLY A 116 -18.37 4.87 -0.22
N CYS A 117 -19.43 5.38 -0.79
CA CYS A 117 -20.59 4.63 -1.25
C CYS A 117 -20.40 4.25 -2.72
N VAL A 118 -20.60 2.97 -3.03
CA VAL A 118 -20.42 2.43 -4.39
C VAL A 118 -21.49 2.90 -5.37
N GLN A 119 -22.72 3.06 -4.89
CA GLN A 119 -23.86 3.42 -5.74
C GLN A 119 -24.65 4.56 -5.13
N THR A 120 -24.96 5.53 -5.96
CA THR A 120 -26.05 6.48 -5.74
C THR A 120 -27.16 6.19 -6.74
N ASP A 121 -28.41 6.26 -6.34
CA ASP A 121 -29.52 6.18 -7.29
C ASP A 121 -29.63 7.45 -8.16
N GLU A 122 -30.51 7.43 -9.16
CA GLU A 122 -30.73 8.57 -10.07
C GLU A 122 -31.17 9.86 -9.34
N ALA A 123 -31.65 9.73 -8.10
CA ALA A 123 -32.02 10.87 -7.23
C ALA A 123 -30.87 11.32 -6.31
N GLY A 124 -29.67 10.72 -6.46
CA GLY A 124 -28.51 11.02 -5.63
C GLY A 124 -28.57 10.44 -4.21
N ARG A 125 -29.50 9.52 -3.94
CA ARG A 125 -29.58 8.84 -2.65
C ARG A 125 -28.51 7.76 -2.57
N GLN A 126 -27.86 7.66 -1.40
CA GLN A 126 -26.83 6.65 -1.18
C GLN A 126 -27.39 5.24 -1.33
N GLY A 127 -26.60 4.38 -1.97
CA GLY A 127 -26.84 2.95 -1.99
C GLY A 127 -26.57 2.29 -0.64
N THR A 128 -26.61 0.97 -0.63
CA THR A 128 -26.39 0.15 0.57
C THR A 128 -25.02 -0.51 0.61
N VAL A 129 -24.18 -0.29 -0.40
CA VAL A 129 -22.82 -0.84 -0.49
C VAL A 129 -21.81 0.26 -0.26
N PHE A 130 -20.96 0.06 0.74
CA PHE A 130 -19.90 0.97 1.11
C PHE A 130 -18.55 0.25 1.00
N GLU A 131 -17.53 0.98 0.63
CA GLU A 131 -16.20 0.42 0.38
C GLU A 131 -15.09 1.23 1.05
N ALA A 132 -14.03 0.55 1.50
CA ALA A 132 -12.76 1.13 1.90
C ALA A 132 -11.65 0.13 1.60
N HIS A 133 -10.92 0.34 0.53
CA HIS A 133 -9.88 -0.58 0.07
C HIS A 133 -8.84 0.13 -0.81
N SER A 134 -7.90 -0.62 -1.38
CA SER A 134 -6.91 -0.14 -2.35
C SER A 134 -6.03 1.00 -1.84
N PHE A 135 -5.60 0.90 -0.59
CA PHE A 135 -4.76 1.91 0.04
C PHE A 135 -3.30 1.92 -0.47
N SER A 136 -2.94 1.05 -1.40
CA SER A 136 -1.65 1.04 -2.11
C SER A 136 -0.42 1.10 -1.20
N GLY A 137 -0.48 0.42 -0.04
CA GLY A 137 0.57 0.41 0.99
C GLY A 137 0.31 1.32 2.20
N HIS A 138 -0.58 2.32 2.10
CA HIS A 138 -0.83 3.30 3.17
C HIS A 138 -1.98 2.95 4.13
N GLY A 139 -2.52 1.73 4.05
CA GLY A 139 -3.74 1.35 4.77
C GLY A 139 -3.65 1.48 6.29
N VAL A 140 -2.52 1.12 6.89
CA VAL A 140 -2.36 1.17 8.36
C VAL A 140 -2.51 2.60 8.88
N MET A 141 -1.78 3.57 8.31
CA MET A 141 -1.81 4.95 8.77
C MET A 141 -3.13 5.67 8.41
N HIS A 142 -3.84 5.23 7.38
CA HIS A 142 -5.11 5.84 6.96
C HIS A 142 -6.35 5.18 7.58
N SER A 143 -6.21 4.01 8.21
CA SER A 143 -7.34 3.16 8.66
C SER A 143 -8.31 3.87 9.59
N TYR A 144 -7.80 4.65 10.54
CA TYR A 144 -8.65 5.38 11.49
C TYR A 144 -9.51 6.43 10.79
N ALA A 145 -8.91 7.22 9.92
CA ALA A 145 -9.63 8.28 9.20
C ALA A 145 -10.67 7.69 8.23
N ALA A 146 -10.30 6.63 7.50
CA ALA A 146 -11.22 5.92 6.60
C ALA A 146 -12.39 5.26 7.34
N GLY A 147 -12.10 4.59 8.46
CA GLY A 147 -13.15 3.99 9.30
C GLY A 147 -14.12 5.02 9.86
N ARG A 148 -13.60 6.18 10.32
CA ARG A 148 -14.42 7.28 10.79
C ARG A 148 -15.29 7.87 9.67
N ALA A 149 -14.70 8.13 8.51
CA ALA A 149 -15.42 8.66 7.36
C ALA A 149 -16.58 7.74 6.94
N LEU A 150 -16.35 6.42 6.88
CA LEU A 150 -17.42 5.47 6.59
C LEU A 150 -18.50 5.44 7.68
N ALA A 151 -18.12 5.51 8.97
CA ALA A 151 -19.09 5.57 10.05
C ALA A 151 -19.98 6.81 9.96
N GLU A 152 -19.40 7.98 9.67
CA GLU A 152 -20.16 9.22 9.46
C GLU A 152 -21.08 9.11 8.24
N LEU A 153 -20.58 8.58 7.14
CA LEU A 153 -21.38 8.39 5.93
C LEU A 153 -22.56 7.43 6.16
N LEU A 154 -22.33 6.33 6.89
CA LEU A 154 -23.36 5.34 7.22
C LEU A 154 -24.44 5.88 8.19
N THR A 155 -24.04 6.71 9.13
CA THR A 155 -24.95 7.18 10.20
C THR A 155 -25.62 8.51 9.88
N HIS A 156 -24.91 9.41 9.20
CA HIS A 156 -25.38 10.77 8.93
C HIS A 156 -25.64 11.03 7.44
N GLY A 157 -25.25 10.12 6.55
CA GLY A 157 -25.35 10.31 5.09
C GLY A 157 -24.37 11.30 4.51
N LYS A 158 -23.38 11.75 5.29
CA LYS A 158 -22.36 12.73 4.88
C LYS A 158 -21.10 12.59 5.70
N TYR A 159 -20.02 13.17 5.21
CA TYR A 159 -18.78 13.34 5.95
C TYR A 159 -18.87 14.60 6.83
N ASP A 160 -18.57 14.45 8.12
CA ASP A 160 -18.63 15.56 9.08
C ASP A 160 -17.22 16.05 9.47
N THR A 161 -16.22 15.18 9.49
CA THR A 161 -14.88 15.50 9.98
C THR A 161 -13.90 15.80 8.86
N LEU A 162 -13.80 14.91 7.90
CA LEU A 162 -12.92 15.01 6.73
C LEU A 162 -13.73 14.63 5.50
N ASP A 163 -13.65 15.44 4.46
CA ASP A 163 -14.31 15.15 3.19
C ASP A 163 -13.55 14.08 2.40
N PHE A 164 -14.12 12.90 2.31
CA PHE A 164 -13.60 11.77 1.51
C PHE A 164 -14.23 11.69 0.12
N THR A 165 -15.07 12.65 -0.28
CA THR A 165 -15.64 12.70 -1.63
C THR A 165 -14.60 12.53 -2.75
N PRO A 166 -13.40 13.15 -2.67
CA PRO A 166 -12.38 12.96 -3.69
C PRO A 166 -11.88 11.50 -3.84
N LEU A 167 -12.03 10.68 -2.80
CA LEU A 167 -11.60 9.27 -2.77
C LEU A 167 -12.70 8.28 -3.17
N ASN A 168 -13.90 8.75 -3.52
CA ASN A 168 -14.98 7.89 -4.00
C ASN A 168 -14.59 7.18 -5.31
N GLY A 169 -15.02 5.94 -5.50
CA GLY A 169 -14.72 5.13 -6.69
C GLY A 169 -15.20 5.74 -8.02
N HIS A 170 -16.25 6.55 -8.01
CA HIS A 170 -16.75 7.27 -9.21
C HIS A 170 -15.73 8.23 -9.85
N ARG A 171 -14.68 8.64 -9.11
CA ARG A 171 -13.62 9.48 -9.66
C ARG A 171 -12.92 8.89 -10.88
N PHE A 172 -12.91 7.54 -11.01
CA PHE A 172 -12.30 6.89 -12.17
C PHE A 172 -13.15 7.03 -13.44
N GLU A 173 -14.48 6.96 -13.31
CA GLU A 173 -15.40 7.18 -14.41
C GLU A 173 -15.39 8.65 -14.88
N GLU A 174 -15.22 9.55 -13.93
CA GLU A 174 -15.17 11.00 -14.16
C GLU A 174 -13.78 11.52 -14.50
N ASN A 175 -12.77 10.64 -14.55
CA ASN A 175 -11.36 10.98 -14.78
C ASN A 175 -10.82 12.06 -13.80
N ARG A 176 -11.27 12.03 -12.55
CA ARG A 176 -10.84 12.93 -11.46
C ARG A 176 -9.83 12.24 -10.55
N LEU A 177 -8.68 11.83 -11.11
CA LEU A 177 -7.67 11.06 -10.41
C LEU A 177 -7.01 11.86 -9.28
N VAL A 178 -6.81 11.21 -8.14
CA VAL A 178 -6.08 11.72 -6.97
C VAL A 178 -4.78 10.93 -6.87
N ARG A 179 -3.74 11.40 -7.57
CA ARG A 179 -2.46 10.65 -7.63
C ARG A 179 -1.67 10.79 -6.35
N GLU A 180 -1.41 9.66 -5.69
CA GLU A 180 -0.39 9.57 -4.65
C GLU A 180 1.01 9.65 -5.29
N LYS A 181 1.92 10.39 -4.64
CA LYS A 181 3.28 10.58 -5.14
C LYS A 181 4.32 9.77 -4.37
N LEU A 182 3.98 9.32 -3.18
CA LEU A 182 4.87 8.55 -2.31
C LEU A 182 4.30 7.15 -2.11
N VAL A 183 4.50 6.29 -3.10
CA VAL A 183 4.15 4.86 -3.02
C VAL A 183 5.40 4.05 -2.73
N ILE A 184 5.35 3.20 -1.72
CA ILE A 184 6.45 2.33 -1.26
C ILE A 184 6.07 0.87 -1.31
#